data_a95173957ea346eaec7a6576fd8dd6c3
#
_entry.id   a95173957ea346eaec7a6576fd8dd6c3
#
_cell.length_a   1.000
_cell.length_b   1.000
_cell.length_c   1.000
_cell.angle_alpha   90.00
_cell.angle_beta   90.00
_cell.angle_gamma   90.00
#
_symmetry.space_group_name_H-M   'P 1'
#
loop_
_entity.id
_entity.type
_entity.pdbx_description
1 polymer ?
#
loop_
_entity_poly.entity_id
_entity_poly.type
_entity_poly.pdbx_seq_one_letter_code
_entity_poly.pdbx_strand_id
1 'polypeptide(L)'
;MRWGIGVILLLMPALIASSGCQKKTKESEAEEKKVQLMKEPYKNEEFAAGTYAQVLIYDKGHGDADFDVVKNQLNELAAKFEVYEQGESEFDRINAQAGIKPVKVSKVTFELAEALQKYGKSSDGYYNPTVGVMTQLWHIGFSSGQVPSDELVKATLDKVNIDDIVLNAKDQTVFLKKKGMMIEADGIGKGFIAERLLKTLKDQGVTTAVVNLGGHAY
;
A
#
# COMPACT_ATOMS: atom_id res chain seq x y z
N MET A 1 -26.92 78.56 -23.50
CA MET A 1 -27.72 78.74 -24.73
C MET A 1 -28.13 77.37 -25.27
N ARG A 2 -29.46 77.24 -25.51
CA ARG A 2 -30.22 76.20 -26.26
C ARG A 2 -30.19 74.78 -25.69
N TRP A 3 -31.15 74.37 -24.94
CA TRP A 3 -32.49 73.81 -25.13
C TRP A 3 -32.57 72.74 -26.27
N GLY A 4 -32.92 71.53 -25.91
CA GLY A 4 -33.32 70.45 -26.79
C GLY A 4 -34.18 69.47 -26.02
N ILE A 5 -35.44 69.48 -26.31
CA ILE A 5 -36.59 68.78 -25.72
C ILE A 5 -36.53 67.33 -26.05
N GLY A 6 -36.74 66.48 -25.03
CA GLY A 6 -36.86 65.03 -25.17
C GLY A 6 -38.28 64.58 -25.41
N VAL A 7 -38.45 63.52 -26.17
CA VAL A 7 -39.71 62.84 -26.42
C VAL A 7 -39.73 61.57 -25.60
N ILE A 8 -40.73 61.46 -24.73
CA ILE A 8 -41.04 60.25 -23.98
C ILE A 8 -41.89 59.34 -24.89
N LEU A 9 -41.39 58.18 -25.23
CA LEU A 9 -42.19 57.11 -25.85
C LEU A 9 -42.46 56.00 -24.82
N LEU A 10 -43.68 55.92 -24.37
CA LEU A 10 -44.23 54.82 -23.61
C LEU A 10 -44.43 53.59 -24.55
N LEU A 11 -43.70 52.51 -24.32
CA LEU A 11 -43.99 51.23 -24.92
C LEU A 11 -44.34 50.22 -23.84
N MET A 12 -45.57 49.76 -23.83
CA MET A 12 -46.09 48.67 -23.02
C MET A 12 -45.35 47.36 -23.38
N PRO A 13 -44.96 46.53 -22.40
CA PRO A 13 -44.56 45.16 -22.69
C PRO A 13 -45.77 44.25 -22.74
N ALA A 14 -45.94 43.58 -23.86
CA ALA A 14 -46.87 42.46 -24.02
C ALA A 14 -46.42 41.26 -23.19
N LEU A 15 -47.24 40.82 -22.27
CA LEU A 15 -47.06 39.53 -21.58
C LEU A 15 -47.28 38.38 -22.58
N ILE A 16 -46.20 37.70 -22.93
CA ILE A 16 -46.28 36.41 -23.59
C ILE A 16 -46.08 35.35 -22.49
N ALA A 17 -47.17 34.72 -22.07
CA ALA A 17 -47.19 33.53 -21.22
C ALA A 17 -46.73 32.34 -22.04
N SER A 18 -45.45 31.97 -21.97
CA SER A 18 -44.97 30.70 -22.47
C SER A 18 -45.09 29.65 -21.38
N SER A 19 -46.06 28.78 -21.51
CA SER A 19 -46.21 27.56 -20.72
C SER A 19 -45.10 26.58 -21.09
N GLY A 20 -43.91 26.73 -20.47
CA GLY A 20 -42.84 25.76 -20.55
C GLY A 20 -43.13 24.60 -19.63
N CYS A 21 -43.52 23.43 -20.18
CA CYS A 21 -43.47 22.17 -19.46
C CYS A 21 -42.03 21.91 -19.02
N GLN A 22 -41.72 22.19 -17.75
CA GLN A 22 -40.52 21.66 -17.11
C GLN A 22 -40.72 20.14 -16.90
N LYS A 23 -40.15 19.34 -17.79
CA LYS A 23 -39.83 17.95 -17.49
C LYS A 23 -38.89 17.95 -16.30
N LYS A 24 -39.40 17.63 -15.12
CA LYS A 24 -38.57 17.22 -13.99
C LYS A 24 -37.80 15.97 -14.43
N THR A 25 -36.56 16.13 -14.82
CA THR A 25 -35.58 15.07 -14.80
C THR A 25 -35.51 14.58 -13.37
N LYS A 26 -35.98 13.36 -13.14
CA LYS A 26 -35.65 12.62 -11.92
C LYS A 26 -34.13 12.38 -11.97
N GLU A 27 -33.34 13.30 -11.43
CA GLU A 27 -32.05 12.95 -10.88
C GLU A 27 -32.33 11.88 -9.83
N SER A 28 -31.84 10.69 -10.06
CA SER A 28 -31.83 9.63 -9.05
C SER A 28 -30.97 10.15 -7.91
N GLU A 29 -31.61 10.66 -6.86
CA GLU A 29 -30.99 10.76 -5.56
C GLU A 29 -30.62 9.31 -5.17
N ALA A 30 -29.37 8.94 -5.43
CA ALA A 30 -28.77 7.83 -4.73
C ALA A 30 -28.80 8.25 -3.25
N GLU A 31 -29.72 7.69 -2.48
CA GLU A 31 -29.66 7.78 -1.03
C GLU A 31 -28.29 7.30 -0.62
N GLU A 32 -27.39 8.20 -0.25
CA GLU A 32 -26.19 7.87 0.49
C GLU A 32 -26.65 7.15 1.75
N LYS A 33 -26.55 5.82 1.76
CA LYS A 33 -26.80 5.03 2.96
C LYS A 33 -25.89 5.59 4.03
N LYS A 34 -26.43 6.33 4.99
CA LYS A 34 -25.70 6.82 6.15
C LYS A 34 -25.10 5.62 6.85
N VAL A 35 -23.78 5.51 6.77
CA VAL A 35 -23.04 4.48 7.47
C VAL A 35 -23.30 4.65 8.97
N GLN A 36 -23.72 3.58 9.63
CA GLN A 36 -23.92 3.58 11.08
C GLN A 36 -22.66 3.04 11.73
N LEU A 37 -21.98 3.88 12.48
CA LEU A 37 -20.80 3.48 13.23
C LEU A 37 -21.15 2.90 14.60
N MET A 38 -20.36 1.95 15.04
CA MET A 38 -20.39 1.38 16.38
C MET A 38 -19.48 2.19 17.32
N LYS A 39 -19.84 2.24 18.61
CA LYS A 39 -18.96 2.84 19.65
C LYS A 39 -17.74 1.95 19.91
N GLU A 40 -17.97 0.65 20.02
CA GLU A 40 -16.96 -0.37 20.14
C GLU A 40 -16.80 -1.05 18.78
N PRO A 41 -15.59 -1.13 18.22
CA PRO A 41 -15.37 -1.77 16.93
C PRO A 41 -15.53 -3.28 17.03
N TYR A 42 -15.86 -3.88 15.93
CA TYR A 42 -15.62 -5.29 15.73
C TYR A 42 -14.11 -5.50 15.63
N LYS A 43 -13.55 -6.43 16.42
CA LYS A 43 -12.11 -6.59 16.56
C LYS A 43 -11.68 -8.02 16.24
N ASN A 44 -10.62 -8.15 15.44
CA ASN A 44 -9.91 -9.40 15.26
C ASN A 44 -8.39 -9.19 15.42
N GLU A 45 -7.71 -10.21 15.95
CA GLU A 45 -6.28 -10.18 16.22
C GLU A 45 -5.65 -11.51 15.81
N GLU A 46 -4.48 -11.44 15.18
CA GLU A 46 -3.74 -12.62 14.75
C GLU A 46 -2.23 -12.34 14.75
N PHE A 47 -1.43 -13.38 14.94
CA PHE A 47 0.02 -13.30 14.70
C PHE A 47 0.30 -13.70 13.26
N ALA A 48 0.72 -12.75 12.44
CA ALA A 48 1.06 -12.96 11.03
C ALA A 48 2.10 -11.93 10.58
N ALA A 49 2.80 -12.21 9.48
CA ALA A 49 3.87 -11.34 8.98
C ALA A 49 4.95 -11.04 10.04
N GLY A 50 5.30 -12.04 10.86
CA GLY A 50 6.28 -11.89 11.94
C GLY A 50 5.88 -10.93 13.05
N THR A 51 4.59 -10.54 13.15
CA THR A 51 4.13 -9.54 14.09
C THR A 51 2.68 -9.78 14.54
N TYR A 52 2.23 -8.98 15.50
CA TYR A 52 0.84 -8.96 15.93
C TYR A 52 0.03 -8.07 15.00
N ALA A 53 -0.95 -8.67 14.34
CA ALA A 53 -1.87 -8.00 13.45
C ALA A 53 -3.22 -7.79 14.13
N GLN A 54 -3.77 -6.59 14.07
CA GLN A 54 -5.08 -6.25 14.61
C GLN A 54 -5.88 -5.49 13.56
N VAL A 55 -7.16 -5.88 13.39
CA VAL A 55 -8.11 -5.19 12.53
C VAL A 55 -9.31 -4.77 13.35
N LEU A 56 -9.67 -3.50 13.26
CA LEU A 56 -10.85 -2.92 13.91
C LEU A 56 -11.79 -2.40 12.82
N ILE A 57 -13.07 -2.79 12.87
CA ILE A 57 -14.10 -2.30 11.93
C ILE A 57 -15.21 -1.63 12.75
N TYR A 58 -15.51 -0.37 12.42
CA TYR A 58 -16.52 0.42 13.13
C TYR A 58 -17.88 0.43 12.43
N ASP A 59 -17.96 0.00 11.18
CA ASP A 59 -19.21 -0.03 10.41
C ASP A 59 -20.12 -1.16 10.89
N LYS A 60 -21.40 -0.85 11.15
CA LYS A 60 -22.40 -1.88 11.47
C LYS A 60 -22.67 -2.77 10.26
N GLY A 61 -22.82 -4.06 10.53
CA GLY A 61 -23.17 -5.06 9.50
C GLY A 61 -21.95 -5.73 8.87
N HIS A 62 -20.75 -5.35 9.28
CA HIS A 62 -19.50 -6.01 8.97
C HIS A 62 -19.04 -6.91 10.12
N GLY A 63 -18.21 -7.92 9.85
CA GLY A 63 -17.78 -8.87 10.89
C GLY A 63 -16.89 -9.99 10.37
N ASP A 64 -17.11 -11.23 10.85
CA ASP A 64 -16.20 -12.37 10.61
C ASP A 64 -15.84 -12.61 9.14
N ALA A 65 -16.82 -12.49 8.24
CA ALA A 65 -16.57 -12.70 6.81
C ALA A 65 -15.55 -11.69 6.23
N ASP A 66 -15.60 -10.42 6.68
CA ASP A 66 -14.65 -9.39 6.26
C ASP A 66 -13.26 -9.69 6.81
N PHE A 67 -13.19 -10.17 8.05
CA PHE A 67 -11.93 -10.58 8.67
C PHE A 67 -11.30 -11.78 7.98
N ASP A 68 -12.08 -12.79 7.61
CA ASP A 68 -11.56 -13.97 6.93
C ASP A 68 -10.89 -13.58 5.61
N VAL A 69 -11.46 -12.66 4.84
CA VAL A 69 -10.86 -12.17 3.59
C VAL A 69 -9.57 -11.43 3.86
N VAL A 70 -9.56 -10.51 4.85
CA VAL A 70 -8.35 -9.74 5.22
C VAL A 70 -7.25 -10.66 5.77
N LYS A 71 -7.61 -11.62 6.61
CA LYS A 71 -6.70 -12.62 7.17
C LYS A 71 -6.04 -13.46 6.06
N ASN A 72 -6.83 -13.98 5.14
CA ASN A 72 -6.32 -14.76 4.02
C ASN A 72 -5.35 -13.92 3.17
N GLN A 73 -5.69 -12.67 2.89
CA GLN A 73 -4.82 -11.76 2.16
C GLN A 73 -3.54 -11.44 2.93
N LEU A 74 -3.63 -11.19 4.24
CA LEU A 74 -2.46 -10.95 5.10
C LEU A 74 -1.48 -12.12 5.02
N ASN A 75 -1.98 -13.35 5.19
CA ASN A 75 -1.17 -14.55 5.15
C ASN A 75 -0.56 -14.78 3.74
N GLU A 76 -1.33 -14.51 2.68
CA GLU A 76 -0.80 -14.59 1.30
C GLU A 76 0.33 -13.60 1.06
N LEU A 77 0.18 -12.34 1.51
CA LEU A 77 1.20 -11.31 1.34
C LEU A 77 2.44 -11.61 2.20
N ALA A 78 2.25 -12.02 3.44
CA ALA A 78 3.34 -12.43 4.32
C ALA A 78 4.17 -13.55 3.68
N ALA A 79 3.53 -14.61 3.21
CA ALA A 79 4.20 -15.74 2.56
C ALA A 79 5.01 -15.35 1.29
N LYS A 80 4.70 -14.20 0.67
CA LYS A 80 5.47 -13.71 -0.49
C LYS A 80 6.68 -12.86 -0.11
N PHE A 81 6.61 -12.14 1.02
CA PHE A 81 7.54 -11.07 1.37
C PHE A 81 8.49 -11.43 2.50
N GLU A 82 8.13 -12.37 3.36
CA GLU A 82 9.00 -12.81 4.44
C GLU A 82 10.25 -13.50 3.89
N VAL A 83 11.39 -13.19 4.51
CA VAL A 83 12.67 -13.81 4.19
C VAL A 83 12.98 -14.85 5.27
N TYR A 84 13.12 -16.09 4.87
CA TYR A 84 13.40 -17.22 5.77
C TYR A 84 14.77 -17.82 5.47
N GLU A 85 15.39 -18.51 6.43
CA GLU A 85 16.67 -19.18 6.21
C GLU A 85 16.59 -20.28 5.12
N GLN A 86 15.44 -20.91 4.99
CA GLN A 86 15.17 -21.97 3.99
C GLN A 86 13.75 -21.78 3.42
N GLY A 87 13.43 -20.57 3.02
CA GLY A 87 12.12 -20.20 2.57
C GLY A 87 11.93 -20.34 1.05
N GLU A 88 10.66 -20.35 0.64
CA GLU A 88 10.25 -20.41 -0.76
C GLU A 88 9.48 -19.15 -1.18
N SER A 89 9.55 -18.08 -0.39
CA SER A 89 8.90 -16.81 -0.69
C SER A 89 9.40 -16.24 -2.02
N GLU A 90 8.70 -15.26 -2.56
CA GLU A 90 9.19 -14.59 -3.76
C GLU A 90 10.47 -13.81 -3.48
N PHE A 91 10.63 -13.24 -2.27
CA PHE A 91 11.86 -12.56 -1.86
C PHE A 91 13.01 -13.55 -1.68
N ASP A 92 12.79 -14.74 -1.09
CA ASP A 92 13.80 -15.78 -1.00
C ASP A 92 14.30 -16.18 -2.38
N ARG A 93 13.40 -16.36 -3.36
CA ARG A 93 13.77 -16.68 -4.74
C ARG A 93 14.58 -15.56 -5.40
N ILE A 94 14.22 -14.29 -5.17
CA ILE A 94 15.01 -13.15 -5.67
C ILE A 94 16.43 -13.19 -5.08
N ASN A 95 16.52 -13.36 -3.76
CA ASN A 95 17.79 -13.38 -3.02
C ASN A 95 18.67 -14.57 -3.45
N ALA A 96 18.09 -15.76 -3.62
CA ALA A 96 18.81 -16.93 -4.08
C ALA A 96 19.36 -16.80 -5.52
N GLN A 97 18.75 -15.96 -6.37
CA GLN A 97 19.18 -15.74 -7.75
C GLN A 97 20.02 -14.46 -7.93
N ALA A 98 20.42 -13.82 -6.81
CA ALA A 98 21.26 -12.61 -6.85
C ALA A 98 22.60 -12.87 -7.58
N GLY A 99 22.92 -12.04 -8.56
CA GLY A 99 24.09 -12.16 -9.42
C GLY A 99 24.02 -13.30 -10.44
N ILE A 100 22.87 -14.00 -10.57
CA ILE A 100 22.71 -15.14 -11.49
C ILE A 100 21.74 -14.77 -12.61
N LYS A 101 20.47 -14.49 -12.28
CA LYS A 101 19.45 -14.16 -13.28
C LYS A 101 18.28 -13.40 -12.68
N PRO A 102 17.52 -12.65 -13.51
CA PRO A 102 16.25 -12.06 -13.10
C PRO A 102 15.22 -13.12 -12.67
N VAL A 103 14.43 -12.78 -11.66
CA VAL A 103 13.35 -13.63 -11.13
C VAL A 103 12.01 -13.00 -11.49
N LYS A 104 11.14 -13.78 -12.13
CA LYS A 104 9.75 -13.39 -12.36
C LYS A 104 8.96 -13.52 -11.05
N VAL A 105 8.22 -12.47 -10.71
CA VAL A 105 7.45 -12.38 -9.47
C VAL A 105 5.99 -12.02 -9.76
N SER A 106 5.14 -12.16 -8.76
CA SER A 106 3.75 -11.69 -8.82
C SER A 106 3.71 -10.15 -8.93
N LYS A 107 2.60 -9.63 -9.45
CA LYS A 107 2.40 -8.18 -9.58
C LYS A 107 2.58 -7.47 -8.25
N VAL A 108 2.02 -8.02 -7.16
CA VAL A 108 2.11 -7.39 -5.83
C VAL A 108 3.54 -7.35 -5.30
N THR A 109 4.33 -8.39 -5.53
CA THR A 109 5.76 -8.41 -5.16
C THR A 109 6.56 -7.44 -6.00
N PHE A 110 6.25 -7.30 -7.29
CA PHE A 110 6.87 -6.32 -8.16
C PHE A 110 6.58 -4.89 -7.69
N GLU A 111 5.32 -4.57 -7.37
CA GLU A 111 4.91 -3.27 -6.82
C GLU A 111 5.61 -2.96 -5.48
N LEU A 112 5.79 -3.95 -4.61
CA LEU A 112 6.57 -3.78 -3.40
C LEU A 112 8.04 -3.49 -3.72
N ALA A 113 8.65 -4.23 -4.64
CA ALA A 113 10.05 -3.98 -5.04
C ALA A 113 10.24 -2.58 -5.64
N GLU A 114 9.26 -2.08 -6.42
CA GLU A 114 9.25 -0.69 -6.90
C GLU A 114 9.18 0.31 -5.73
N ALA A 115 8.30 0.07 -4.76
CA ALA A 115 8.18 0.91 -3.58
C ALA A 115 9.49 0.93 -2.76
N LEU A 116 10.09 -0.24 -2.51
CA LEU A 116 11.36 -0.36 -1.80
C LEU A 116 12.47 0.45 -2.50
N GLN A 117 12.60 0.29 -3.82
CA GLN A 117 13.61 1.04 -4.58
C GLN A 117 13.32 2.54 -4.59
N LYS A 118 12.07 2.94 -4.77
CA LYS A 118 11.66 4.35 -4.76
C LYS A 118 11.99 5.02 -3.42
N TYR A 119 11.56 4.44 -2.31
CA TYR A 119 11.80 5.01 -0.98
C TYR A 119 13.27 4.94 -0.59
N GLY A 120 13.99 3.88 -0.97
CA GLY A 120 15.43 3.81 -0.78
C GLY A 120 16.16 4.96 -1.47
N LYS A 121 15.85 5.25 -2.73
CA LYS A 121 16.45 6.35 -3.48
C LYS A 121 16.05 7.73 -2.95
N SER A 122 14.81 7.91 -2.48
CA SER A 122 14.33 9.20 -1.97
C SER A 122 14.71 9.50 -0.53
N SER A 123 15.31 8.55 0.18
CA SER A 123 15.70 8.69 1.59
C SER A 123 17.11 9.21 1.80
N ASP A 124 17.84 9.61 0.75
CA ASP A 124 19.26 10.02 0.82
C ASP A 124 20.16 8.98 1.53
N GLY A 125 19.83 7.69 1.38
CA GLY A 125 20.58 6.58 1.96
C GLY A 125 20.21 6.18 3.40
N TYR A 126 19.26 6.87 4.04
CA TYR A 126 18.78 6.51 5.38
C TYR A 126 17.93 5.23 5.40
N TYR A 127 17.34 4.88 4.28
CA TYR A 127 16.65 3.60 4.07
C TYR A 127 17.25 2.86 2.88
N ASN A 128 17.58 1.60 3.07
CA ASN A 128 18.11 0.77 2.00
C ASN A 128 17.63 -0.69 2.15
N PRO A 129 16.73 -1.17 1.29
CA PRO A 129 16.20 -2.53 1.39
C PRO A 129 17.25 -3.62 1.12
N THR A 130 18.45 -3.27 0.62
CA THR A 130 19.52 -4.25 0.39
C THR A 130 20.35 -4.54 1.63
N VAL A 131 19.99 -3.95 2.79
CA VAL A 131 20.63 -4.28 4.09
C VAL A 131 20.31 -5.69 4.58
N GLY A 132 19.41 -6.42 3.92
CA GLY A 132 19.06 -7.81 4.25
C GLY A 132 20.28 -8.71 4.42
N VAL A 133 21.36 -8.47 3.67
CA VAL A 133 22.64 -9.20 3.87
C VAL A 133 23.26 -8.93 5.24
N MET A 134 23.04 -7.73 5.80
CA MET A 134 23.50 -7.38 7.14
C MET A 134 22.60 -7.95 8.20
N THR A 135 21.28 -7.82 8.04
CA THR A 135 20.29 -8.43 8.92
C THR A 135 20.58 -9.91 9.10
N GLN A 136 20.86 -10.61 8.01
CA GLN A 136 21.26 -12.02 8.03
C GLN A 136 22.63 -12.24 8.69
N LEU A 137 23.62 -11.39 8.41
CA LEU A 137 24.96 -11.52 8.99
C LEU A 137 24.94 -11.43 10.53
N TRP A 138 24.07 -10.60 11.10
CA TRP A 138 23.87 -10.49 12.55
C TRP A 138 22.85 -11.49 13.10
N HIS A 139 22.17 -12.25 12.26
CA HIS A 139 21.02 -13.09 12.64
C HIS A 139 19.96 -12.31 13.42
N ILE A 140 19.65 -11.10 12.97
CA ILE A 140 18.63 -10.26 13.62
C ILE A 140 17.26 -10.95 13.50
N GLY A 141 16.56 -11.09 14.64
CA GLY A 141 15.27 -11.78 14.72
C GLY A 141 15.35 -13.28 14.99
N PHE A 142 16.56 -13.87 15.04
CA PHE A 142 16.76 -15.28 15.37
C PHE A 142 17.38 -15.45 16.77
N SER A 143 17.11 -16.61 17.39
CA SER A 143 17.69 -16.94 18.71
C SER A 143 19.21 -17.09 18.69
N SER A 144 19.80 -17.27 17.53
CA SER A 144 21.25 -17.38 17.27
C SER A 144 21.91 -16.06 16.93
N GLY A 145 21.38 -14.94 17.37
CA GLY A 145 21.97 -13.61 17.16
C GLY A 145 23.46 -13.57 17.49
N GLN A 146 24.27 -12.96 16.63
CA GLN A 146 25.72 -12.92 16.73
C GLN A 146 26.28 -11.53 16.38
N VAL A 147 27.50 -11.27 16.85
CA VAL A 147 28.25 -10.08 16.46
C VAL A 147 29.33 -10.53 15.47
N PRO A 148 29.20 -10.18 14.18
CA PRO A 148 30.21 -10.53 13.18
C PRO A 148 31.51 -9.73 13.36
N SER A 149 32.61 -10.23 12.78
CA SER A 149 33.88 -9.48 12.78
C SER A 149 33.81 -8.26 11.84
N ASP A 150 34.65 -7.25 12.12
CA ASP A 150 34.76 -6.05 11.29
C ASP A 150 35.11 -6.37 9.84
N GLU A 151 35.91 -7.40 9.61
CA GLU A 151 36.32 -7.84 8.26
C GLU A 151 35.11 -8.37 7.49
N LEU A 152 34.24 -9.18 8.14
CA LEU A 152 33.01 -9.69 7.53
C LEU A 152 32.02 -8.57 7.24
N VAL A 153 31.87 -7.63 8.17
CA VAL A 153 31.03 -6.44 7.97
C VAL A 153 31.51 -5.67 6.73
N LYS A 154 32.79 -5.32 6.66
CA LYS A 154 33.39 -4.59 5.52
C LYS A 154 33.21 -5.33 4.19
N ALA A 155 33.47 -6.65 4.17
CA ALA A 155 33.30 -7.46 2.97
C ALA A 155 31.83 -7.59 2.52
N THR A 156 30.87 -7.43 3.45
CA THR A 156 29.45 -7.52 3.14
C THR A 156 28.87 -6.19 2.67
N LEU A 157 29.43 -5.06 3.10
CA LEU A 157 28.97 -3.71 2.71
C LEU A 157 28.94 -3.47 1.20
N ASP A 158 29.85 -4.09 0.43
CA ASP A 158 29.85 -3.99 -1.04
C ASP A 158 28.57 -4.53 -1.70
N LYS A 159 27.79 -5.32 -0.97
CA LYS A 159 26.51 -5.87 -1.42
C LYS A 159 25.33 -4.97 -1.07
N VAL A 160 25.54 -3.94 -0.27
CA VAL A 160 24.49 -2.99 0.15
C VAL A 160 24.47 -1.82 -0.82
N ASN A 161 23.70 -1.94 -1.90
CA ASN A 161 23.57 -0.89 -2.90
C ASN A 161 22.21 -0.94 -3.59
N ILE A 162 21.41 0.11 -3.39
CA ILE A 162 20.06 0.26 -3.97
C ILE A 162 20.08 0.30 -5.51
N ASP A 163 21.16 0.81 -6.12
CA ASP A 163 21.27 0.92 -7.58
C ASP A 163 21.59 -0.41 -8.27
N ASP A 164 21.86 -1.43 -7.49
CA ASP A 164 22.05 -2.79 -7.98
C ASP A 164 20.74 -3.61 -8.02
N ILE A 165 19.60 -3.01 -7.63
CA ILE A 165 18.28 -3.56 -7.89
C ILE A 165 17.82 -3.16 -9.29
N VAL A 166 17.59 -4.12 -10.16
CA VAL A 166 17.07 -3.92 -11.52
C VAL A 166 15.63 -4.43 -11.61
N LEU A 167 14.73 -3.55 -11.96
CA LEU A 167 13.30 -3.85 -12.14
C LEU A 167 12.93 -3.79 -13.63
N ASN A 168 12.23 -4.81 -14.13
CA ASN A 168 11.68 -4.83 -15.48
C ASN A 168 10.16 -4.97 -15.40
N ALA A 169 9.45 -3.88 -15.61
CA ALA A 169 8.00 -3.82 -15.51
C ALA A 169 7.29 -4.64 -16.60
N LYS A 170 7.88 -4.76 -17.80
CA LYS A 170 7.29 -5.51 -18.90
C LYS A 170 7.17 -7.00 -18.58
N ASP A 171 8.22 -7.56 -18.01
CA ASP A 171 8.32 -8.99 -17.73
C ASP A 171 8.00 -9.31 -16.26
N GLN A 172 7.79 -8.28 -15.43
CA GLN A 172 7.61 -8.38 -13.97
C GLN A 172 8.76 -9.17 -13.33
N THR A 173 10.00 -8.76 -13.60
CA THR A 173 11.19 -9.38 -13.02
C THR A 173 11.97 -8.45 -12.14
N VAL A 174 12.55 -9.03 -11.08
CA VAL A 174 13.47 -8.39 -10.14
C VAL A 174 14.84 -9.08 -10.27
N PHE A 175 15.90 -8.30 -10.36
CA PHE A 175 17.28 -8.81 -10.41
C PHE A 175 18.19 -8.01 -9.50
N LEU A 176 18.97 -8.71 -8.70
CA LEU A 176 20.05 -8.17 -7.89
C LEU A 176 21.37 -8.42 -8.61
N LYS A 177 22.11 -7.35 -8.96
CA LYS A 177 23.27 -7.46 -9.85
C LYS A 177 24.45 -8.26 -9.26
N LYS A 178 24.64 -8.22 -7.94
CA LYS A 178 25.79 -8.85 -7.30
C LYS A 178 25.41 -10.15 -6.60
N LYS A 179 26.23 -11.16 -6.73
CA LYS A 179 26.06 -12.42 -6.03
C LYS A 179 26.05 -12.23 -4.52
N GLY A 180 25.05 -12.82 -3.87
CA GLY A 180 24.87 -12.75 -2.42
C GLY A 180 24.33 -11.42 -1.91
N MET A 181 23.80 -10.54 -2.78
CA MET A 181 22.91 -9.47 -2.36
C MET A 181 21.61 -10.05 -1.82
N MET A 182 20.97 -9.32 -0.93
CA MET A 182 19.64 -9.66 -0.41
C MET A 182 18.79 -8.40 -0.28
N ILE A 183 17.52 -8.51 -0.61
CA ILE A 183 16.51 -7.51 -0.29
C ILE A 183 15.60 -8.05 0.80
N GLU A 184 15.08 -7.15 1.60
CA GLU A 184 14.06 -7.40 2.62
C GLU A 184 12.97 -6.32 2.57
N ALA A 185 11.81 -6.63 3.10
CA ALA A 185 10.66 -5.70 3.11
C ALA A 185 10.60 -4.84 4.38
N ASP A 186 11.53 -5.00 5.32
CA ASP A 186 11.51 -4.28 6.58
C ASP A 186 11.51 -2.76 6.39
N GLY A 187 10.84 -2.06 7.29
CA GLY A 187 10.63 -0.62 7.23
C GLY A 187 9.43 -0.18 6.36
N ILE A 188 9.12 -0.87 5.26
CA ILE A 188 8.04 -0.49 4.34
C ILE A 188 6.97 -1.58 4.22
N GLY A 189 7.35 -2.85 4.31
CA GLY A 189 6.46 -3.99 4.03
C GLY A 189 5.18 -3.99 4.85
N LYS A 190 5.24 -3.67 6.14
CA LYS A 190 4.04 -3.63 7.00
C LYS A 190 3.05 -2.56 6.52
N GLY A 191 3.53 -1.35 6.19
CA GLY A 191 2.70 -0.29 5.63
C GLY A 191 2.09 -0.67 4.28
N PHE A 192 2.89 -1.28 3.42
CA PHE A 192 2.45 -1.76 2.12
C PHE A 192 1.36 -2.85 2.23
N ILE A 193 1.49 -3.77 3.18
CA ILE A 193 0.46 -4.77 3.49
C ILE A 193 -0.80 -4.09 4.04
N ALA A 194 -0.66 -3.22 5.05
CA ALA A 194 -1.79 -2.55 5.68
C ALA A 194 -2.63 -1.76 4.67
N GLU A 195 -2.01 -1.03 3.75
CA GLU A 195 -2.71 -0.31 2.67
C GLU A 195 -3.56 -1.25 1.82
N ARG A 196 -3.07 -2.44 1.50
CA ARG A 196 -3.82 -3.42 0.72
C ARG A 196 -4.98 -4.03 1.48
N LEU A 197 -4.78 -4.30 2.77
CA LEU A 197 -5.86 -4.79 3.63
C LEU A 197 -6.97 -3.74 3.77
N LEU A 198 -6.62 -2.47 3.96
CA LEU A 198 -7.58 -1.36 3.98
C LEU A 198 -8.32 -1.22 2.64
N LYS A 199 -7.60 -1.38 1.52
CA LYS A 199 -8.25 -1.37 0.22
C LYS A 199 -9.26 -2.51 0.08
N THR A 200 -8.92 -3.70 0.53
CA THR A 200 -9.82 -4.87 0.51
C THR A 200 -11.06 -4.62 1.37
N LEU A 201 -10.91 -4.09 2.58
CA LEU A 201 -12.04 -3.70 3.42
C LEU A 201 -12.93 -2.67 2.73
N LYS A 202 -12.34 -1.66 2.09
CA LYS A 202 -13.06 -0.64 1.32
C LYS A 202 -13.83 -1.25 0.15
N ASP A 203 -13.23 -2.19 -0.57
CA ASP A 203 -13.88 -2.89 -1.70
C ASP A 203 -15.05 -3.76 -1.22
N GLN A 204 -15.07 -4.18 0.05
CA GLN A 204 -16.18 -4.85 0.73
C GLN A 204 -17.25 -3.89 1.28
N GLY A 205 -17.05 -2.58 1.14
CA GLY A 205 -17.99 -1.55 1.59
C GLY A 205 -17.72 -1.03 3.00
N VAL A 206 -16.63 -1.45 3.66
CA VAL A 206 -16.20 -0.87 4.94
C VAL A 206 -15.71 0.55 4.71
N THR A 207 -16.19 1.49 5.51
CA THR A 207 -15.82 2.92 5.40
C THR A 207 -14.92 3.39 6.54
N THR A 208 -14.97 2.70 7.68
CA THR A 208 -14.25 3.10 8.89
C THR A 208 -13.60 1.89 9.55
N ALA A 209 -12.30 1.76 9.36
CA ALA A 209 -11.51 0.67 9.93
C ALA A 209 -10.12 1.15 10.36
N VAL A 210 -9.49 0.36 11.23
CA VAL A 210 -8.06 0.50 11.57
C VAL A 210 -7.38 -0.85 11.33
N VAL A 211 -6.27 -0.83 10.64
CA VAL A 211 -5.36 -1.96 10.51
C VAL A 211 -4.07 -1.62 11.24
N ASN A 212 -3.70 -2.41 12.22
CA ASN A 212 -2.47 -2.25 12.99
C ASN A 212 -1.58 -3.48 12.79
N LEU A 213 -0.38 -3.28 12.27
CA LEU A 213 0.63 -4.32 12.07
C LEU A 213 1.88 -3.99 12.87
N GLY A 214 2.07 -4.67 14.00
CA GLY A 214 3.26 -4.50 14.84
C GLY A 214 3.44 -3.09 15.42
N GLY A 215 2.33 -2.43 15.78
CA GLY A 215 2.33 -1.06 16.32
C GLY A 215 2.22 0.04 15.27
N HIS A 216 2.25 -0.28 13.98
CA HIS A 216 1.98 0.66 12.88
C HIS A 216 0.50 0.61 12.54
N ALA A 217 -0.26 1.64 12.94
CA ALA A 217 -1.70 1.76 12.72
C ALA A 217 -2.01 2.65 11.50
N TYR A 218 -2.93 2.21 10.68
CA TYR A 218 -3.37 2.84 9.45
C TYR A 218 -4.89 2.98 9.43
#